data_defd2c52ca31ae5acd012309c0259260
#
_entry.id   defd2c52ca31ae5acd012309c0259260
#
_cell.length_a   1.000
_cell.length_b   1.000
_cell.length_c   1.000
_cell.angle_alpha   90.00
_cell.angle_beta   90.00
_cell.angle_gamma   90.00
#
_symmetry.space_group_name_H-M   'P 1'
#
loop_
_entity.id
_entity.type
_entity.pdbx_description
1 polymer ?
#
loop_
_entity_poly.entity_id
_entity_poly.type
_entity_poly.pdbx_seq_one_letter_code
_entity_poly.pdbx_strand_id
1 'polypeptide(L)'
;MFGRVRRLWHIQRLVSRYGLREFVDGKPRGEGPREVRLREALESLGPVFIKFGQALSTRPDILPPEIALELAKLQDRVPPFPSSQAREIIESQLGKPIDEIFDDFSDEPLASASVAQVHTAKLKPEEPGAAGFDVVVKVLRPGVEVSIREDIKVLRTIASLVETLHPEGRRLCPKAIVAEYEKTILDELDMMREGANCALLRRNWLGSPLIYHPVVFFDYTSEKVLVMERLDGISIRELDHLRDRGVDFSVLAERGVEIFFKQVFRDNFFHADMHPGNILVNASNPAVPSYQAVDFGIVGTLTPGDQRYLAENFLAFFNRDYRRIAELHVESEWIPVGTRVEDFESAIRTVSEPIFGKPIKDISFGVFLLRLFHIARRFKYQVQPQLVLLQKTLLQVEGLGRQLYPDLDLWKTAKPVMEEWMKDRLGPGQVMQRLRREGPHMAEMLPELASQAIKSLERGEGLGVGKKTIAQMRQELQRNNRQQMRATVGAALLVGATVIAVAGSAHFPALLGMAWPAWLIDRKS
;
A
#
# COMPACT_ATOMS: atom_id res chain seq x y z
N MET A 1 -19.95 24.13 -19.39
CA MET A 1 -19.05 25.29 -19.25
C MET A 1 -19.43 26.17 -18.05
N PHE A 2 -20.70 26.50 -17.86
CA PHE A 2 -21.20 27.36 -16.76
C PHE A 2 -20.92 26.80 -15.34
N GLY A 3 -21.05 25.50 -15.12
CA GLY A 3 -20.79 24.88 -13.81
C GLY A 3 -19.34 25.04 -13.33
N ARG A 4 -18.37 24.86 -14.23
CA ARG A 4 -16.94 24.99 -13.94
C ARG A 4 -16.55 26.42 -13.55
N VAL A 5 -17.08 27.43 -14.25
CA VAL A 5 -16.81 28.84 -13.93
C VAL A 5 -17.40 29.20 -12.56
N ARG A 6 -18.64 28.75 -12.28
CA ARG A 6 -19.29 28.97 -10.98
C ARG A 6 -18.51 28.28 -9.85
N ARG A 7 -17.99 27.06 -10.06
CA ARG A 7 -17.19 26.32 -9.08
C ARG A 7 -15.84 27.00 -8.81
N LEU A 8 -15.13 27.45 -9.85
CA LEU A 8 -13.89 28.22 -9.71
C LEU A 8 -14.12 29.54 -8.96
N TRP A 9 -15.23 30.23 -9.24
CA TRP A 9 -15.59 31.46 -8.52
C TRP A 9 -15.87 31.20 -7.03
N HIS A 10 -16.53 30.09 -6.72
CA HIS A 10 -16.76 29.65 -5.35
C HIS A 10 -15.42 29.40 -4.62
N ILE A 11 -14.49 28.69 -5.26
CA ILE A 11 -13.16 28.42 -4.71
C ILE A 11 -12.38 29.72 -4.51
N GLN A 12 -12.38 30.62 -5.49
CA GLN A 12 -11.73 31.91 -5.35
C GLN A 12 -12.27 32.71 -4.17
N ARG A 13 -13.58 32.65 -3.95
CA ARG A 13 -14.21 33.29 -2.78
C ARG A 13 -13.75 32.65 -1.46
N LEU A 14 -13.65 31.33 -1.39
CA LEU A 14 -13.15 30.61 -0.21
C LEU A 14 -11.66 30.88 0.02
N VAL A 15 -10.82 30.86 -1.01
CA VAL A 15 -9.40 31.22 -0.93
C VAL A 15 -9.22 32.62 -0.36
N SER A 16 -10.07 33.57 -0.76
CA SER A 16 -10.04 34.93 -0.21
C SER A 16 -10.57 34.99 1.22
N ARG A 17 -11.68 34.29 1.52
CA ARG A 17 -12.31 34.24 2.85
C ARG A 17 -11.38 33.66 3.91
N TYR A 18 -10.70 32.54 3.57
CA TYR A 18 -9.78 31.84 4.49
C TYR A 18 -8.33 32.36 4.39
N GLY A 19 -8.07 33.40 3.59
CA GLY A 19 -6.74 34.02 3.48
C GLY A 19 -5.66 33.09 2.93
N LEU A 20 -6.03 32.06 2.11
CA LEU A 20 -5.11 31.03 1.64
C LEU A 20 -4.06 31.54 0.63
N ARG A 21 -4.16 32.80 0.17
CA ARG A 21 -3.10 33.44 -0.63
C ARG A 21 -1.77 33.53 0.11
N GLU A 22 -1.78 33.44 1.44
CA GLU A 22 -0.60 33.36 2.28
C GLU A 22 0.34 32.19 1.87
N PHE A 23 -0.22 31.08 1.38
CA PHE A 23 0.56 29.95 0.90
C PHE A 23 1.33 30.25 -0.40
N VAL A 24 0.95 31.30 -1.12
CA VAL A 24 1.58 31.69 -2.38
C VAL A 24 2.58 32.84 -2.18
N ASP A 25 2.19 33.87 -1.45
CA ASP A 25 2.97 35.12 -1.28
C ASP A 25 3.68 35.25 0.08
N GLY A 26 3.47 34.29 0.98
CA GLY A 26 4.09 34.25 2.33
C GLY A 26 3.63 35.36 3.29
N LYS A 27 2.64 36.19 2.88
CA LYS A 27 2.17 37.29 3.72
C LYS A 27 1.01 36.82 4.60
N PRO A 28 1.12 36.95 5.95
CA PRO A 28 0.04 36.56 6.86
C PRO A 28 -1.29 37.22 6.49
N ARG A 29 -2.35 36.42 6.39
CA ARG A 29 -3.71 36.86 6.04
C ARG A 29 -4.74 36.07 6.82
N GLY A 30 -5.63 36.75 7.52
CA GLY A 30 -6.68 36.13 8.32
C GLY A 30 -6.26 35.88 9.76
N GLU A 31 -7.24 35.45 10.58
CA GLU A 31 -7.05 35.16 12.00
C GLU A 31 -6.77 33.66 12.21
N GLY A 32 -5.89 33.34 13.13
CA GLY A 32 -5.53 31.96 13.49
C GLY A 32 -4.48 31.29 12.57
N PRO A 33 -4.07 30.06 12.91
CA PRO A 33 -3.05 29.30 12.19
C PRO A 33 -3.48 29.00 10.74
N ARG A 34 -2.56 29.16 9.79
CA ARG A 34 -2.84 28.98 8.34
C ARG A 34 -3.24 27.54 8.01
N GLU A 35 -2.72 26.55 8.72
CA GLU A 35 -3.02 25.12 8.57
C GLU A 35 -4.48 24.81 8.96
N VAL A 36 -5.01 25.44 10.01
CA VAL A 36 -6.41 25.33 10.44
C VAL A 36 -7.33 25.92 9.38
N ARG A 37 -7.01 27.11 8.86
CA ARG A 37 -7.78 27.78 7.82
C ARG A 37 -7.81 26.98 6.51
N LEU A 38 -6.70 26.26 6.21
CA LEU A 38 -6.66 25.35 5.05
C LEU A 38 -7.62 24.17 5.24
N ARG A 39 -7.61 23.54 6.43
CA ARG A 39 -8.53 22.44 6.75
C ARG A 39 -9.99 22.89 6.61
N GLU A 40 -10.36 24.01 7.24
CA GLU A 40 -11.73 24.55 7.17
C GLU A 40 -12.16 24.92 5.74
N ALA A 41 -11.24 25.41 4.93
CA ALA A 41 -11.52 25.68 3.53
C ALA A 41 -11.82 24.39 2.75
N LEU A 42 -11.05 23.30 2.99
CA LEU A 42 -11.28 22.01 2.34
C LEU A 42 -12.62 21.39 2.81
N GLU A 43 -12.97 21.51 4.09
CA GLU A 43 -14.27 21.10 4.63
C GLU A 43 -15.42 21.85 3.94
N SER A 44 -15.27 23.17 3.76
CA SER A 44 -16.25 24.01 3.07
C SER A 44 -16.39 23.69 1.57
N LEU A 45 -15.37 23.14 0.94
CA LEU A 45 -15.37 22.74 -0.47
C LEU A 45 -16.10 21.41 -0.72
N GLY A 46 -16.22 20.60 0.31
CA GLY A 46 -16.98 19.35 0.27
C GLY A 46 -16.14 18.07 0.15
N PRO A 47 -16.81 16.91 -0.01
CA PRO A 47 -16.22 15.58 0.20
C PRO A 47 -14.98 15.29 -0.63
N VAL A 48 -14.94 15.69 -1.88
CA VAL A 48 -13.78 15.47 -2.79
C VAL A 48 -12.54 16.18 -2.26
N PHE A 49 -12.70 17.42 -1.76
CA PHE A 49 -11.59 18.20 -1.21
C PHE A 49 -11.18 17.71 0.19
N ILE A 50 -12.13 17.21 0.98
CA ILE A 50 -11.84 16.55 2.26
C ILE A 50 -10.96 15.31 2.02
N LYS A 51 -11.36 14.41 1.13
CA LYS A 51 -10.57 13.23 0.76
C LYS A 51 -9.23 13.60 0.12
N PHE A 52 -9.18 14.65 -0.69
CA PHE A 52 -7.92 15.15 -1.22
C PHE A 52 -6.98 15.64 -0.09
N GLY A 53 -7.52 16.37 0.87
CA GLY A 53 -6.77 16.80 2.06
C GLY A 53 -6.29 15.61 2.91
N GLN A 54 -7.12 14.60 3.09
CA GLN A 54 -6.75 13.34 3.77
C GLN A 54 -5.63 12.62 3.01
N ALA A 55 -5.70 12.51 1.69
CA ALA A 55 -4.64 11.93 0.86
C ALA A 55 -3.33 12.73 0.98
N LEU A 56 -3.41 14.06 0.97
CA LEU A 56 -2.24 14.93 1.17
C LEU A 56 -1.65 14.81 2.57
N SER A 57 -2.46 14.62 3.62
CA SER A 57 -1.97 14.49 5.00
C SER A 57 -1.04 13.29 5.19
N THR A 58 -1.15 12.29 4.35
CA THR A 58 -0.29 11.10 4.37
C THR A 58 1.01 11.26 3.57
N ARG A 59 1.24 12.43 2.96
CA ARG A 59 2.39 12.75 2.09
C ARG A 59 3.38 13.71 2.80
N PRO A 60 4.19 13.20 3.76
CA PRO A 60 5.18 14.01 4.48
C PRO A 60 6.32 14.49 3.57
N ASP A 61 6.45 13.91 2.37
CA ASP A 61 7.37 14.33 1.32
C ASP A 61 6.95 15.66 0.66
N ILE A 62 5.67 16.01 0.74
CA ILE A 62 5.09 17.18 0.06
C ILE A 62 4.77 18.29 1.05
N LEU A 63 4.15 17.96 2.18
CA LEU A 63 3.64 18.92 3.14
C LEU A 63 4.55 19.11 4.36
N PRO A 64 4.61 20.33 4.93
CA PRO A 64 5.13 20.55 6.26
C PRO A 64 4.36 19.73 7.32
N PRO A 65 5.04 19.26 8.39
CA PRO A 65 4.41 18.44 9.42
C PRO A 65 3.17 19.06 10.06
N GLU A 66 3.17 20.37 10.28
CA GLU A 66 2.07 21.08 10.91
C GLU A 66 0.80 21.04 10.04
N ILE A 67 0.96 21.18 8.73
CA ILE A 67 -0.14 21.10 7.76
C ILE A 67 -0.64 19.65 7.66
N ALA A 68 0.26 18.67 7.58
CA ALA A 68 -0.10 17.26 7.50
C ALA A 68 -0.90 16.82 8.73
N LEU A 69 -0.48 17.22 9.94
CA LEU A 69 -1.18 16.92 11.20
C LEU A 69 -2.57 17.55 11.25
N GLU A 70 -2.72 18.78 10.76
CA GLU A 70 -4.02 19.44 10.74
C GLU A 70 -4.97 18.82 9.72
N LEU A 71 -4.48 18.50 8.51
CA LEU A 71 -5.28 17.81 7.48
C LEU A 71 -5.69 16.38 7.88
N ALA A 72 -4.91 15.72 8.73
CA ALA A 72 -5.27 14.41 9.26
C ALA A 72 -6.54 14.43 10.15
N LYS A 73 -6.97 15.61 10.62
CA LYS A 73 -8.21 15.79 11.40
C LYS A 73 -9.47 15.85 10.52
N LEU A 74 -9.32 15.96 9.20
CA LEU A 74 -10.46 15.98 8.27
C LEU A 74 -11.29 14.71 8.43
N GLN A 75 -12.62 14.88 8.62
CA GLN A 75 -13.56 13.79 8.80
C GLN A 75 -14.48 13.65 7.59
N ASP A 76 -14.71 12.40 7.19
CA ASP A 76 -15.54 12.04 6.05
C ASP A 76 -16.98 11.76 6.48
N ARG A 77 -17.63 12.74 7.15
CA ARG A 77 -19.02 12.63 7.57
C ARG A 77 -19.89 13.51 6.68
N VAL A 78 -20.79 12.88 5.95
CA VAL A 78 -21.74 13.57 5.07
C VAL A 78 -23.16 13.18 5.48
N PRO A 79 -24.13 14.13 5.52
CA PRO A 79 -25.52 13.80 5.78
C PRO A 79 -26.04 12.71 4.84
N PRO A 80 -26.93 11.82 5.31
CA PRO A 80 -27.51 10.79 4.46
C PRO A 80 -28.35 11.42 3.34
N PHE A 81 -28.39 10.74 2.19
CA PHE A 81 -29.32 11.06 1.12
C PHE A 81 -30.64 10.27 1.30
N PRO A 82 -31.75 10.70 0.68
CA PRO A 82 -33.05 10.04 0.85
C PRO A 82 -33.01 8.55 0.50
N SER A 83 -33.56 7.71 1.37
CA SER A 83 -33.62 6.24 1.17
C SER A 83 -34.43 5.83 -0.05
N SER A 84 -35.38 6.66 -0.49
CA SER A 84 -36.10 6.45 -1.76
C SER A 84 -35.12 6.40 -2.95
N GLN A 85 -34.10 7.25 -2.96
CA GLN A 85 -33.06 7.22 -4.00
C GLN A 85 -32.14 6.00 -3.86
N ALA A 86 -31.89 5.53 -2.63
CA ALA A 86 -31.14 4.29 -2.43
C ALA A 86 -31.93 3.09 -3.01
N ARG A 87 -33.23 3.00 -2.75
CA ARG A 87 -34.12 1.97 -3.33
C ARG A 87 -34.11 2.02 -4.86
N GLU A 88 -34.28 3.17 -5.47
CA GLU A 88 -34.25 3.35 -6.93
C GLU A 88 -32.92 2.87 -7.53
N ILE A 89 -31.79 3.17 -6.88
CA ILE A 89 -30.48 2.73 -7.34
C ILE A 89 -30.36 1.21 -7.24
N ILE A 90 -30.76 0.61 -6.10
CA ILE A 90 -30.74 -0.85 -5.90
C ILE A 90 -31.58 -1.55 -6.97
N GLU A 91 -32.83 -1.14 -7.14
CA GLU A 91 -33.75 -1.74 -8.12
C GLU A 91 -33.25 -1.58 -9.56
N SER A 92 -32.74 -0.39 -9.90
CA SER A 92 -32.14 -0.12 -11.22
C SER A 92 -30.92 -0.99 -11.51
N GLN A 93 -30.08 -1.23 -10.48
CA GLN A 93 -28.82 -1.98 -10.64
C GLN A 93 -29.05 -3.50 -10.64
N LEU A 94 -29.99 -3.99 -9.83
CA LEU A 94 -30.25 -5.42 -9.68
C LEU A 94 -31.39 -5.92 -10.59
N GLY A 95 -32.13 -5.01 -11.23
CA GLY A 95 -33.18 -5.34 -12.20
C GLY A 95 -34.42 -6.00 -11.59
N LYS A 96 -34.59 -5.93 -10.28
CA LYS A 96 -35.73 -6.49 -9.53
C LYS A 96 -36.21 -5.49 -8.47
N PRO A 97 -37.50 -5.51 -8.11
CA PRO A 97 -38.01 -4.76 -6.96
C PRO A 97 -37.26 -5.15 -5.68
N ILE A 98 -37.02 -4.17 -4.82
CA ILE A 98 -36.24 -4.37 -3.59
C ILE A 98 -36.89 -5.42 -2.68
N ASP A 99 -38.22 -5.43 -2.63
CA ASP A 99 -39.03 -6.37 -1.82
C ASP A 99 -39.00 -7.81 -2.37
N GLU A 100 -38.52 -8.04 -3.56
CA GLU A 100 -38.25 -9.40 -4.09
C GLU A 100 -36.89 -9.92 -3.66
N ILE A 101 -35.95 -9.03 -3.34
CA ILE A 101 -34.55 -9.36 -3.01
C ILE A 101 -34.37 -9.44 -1.50
N PHE A 102 -34.90 -8.43 -0.77
CA PHE A 102 -34.68 -8.29 0.67
C PHE A 102 -35.98 -8.33 1.45
N ASP A 103 -35.91 -8.91 2.65
CA ASP A 103 -36.83 -8.67 3.74
C ASP A 103 -36.21 -7.58 4.64
N ASP A 104 -37.07 -6.81 5.35
CA ASP A 104 -36.65 -5.84 6.39
C ASP A 104 -35.56 -4.85 5.96
N PHE A 105 -35.64 -4.35 4.71
CA PHE A 105 -34.74 -3.28 4.28
C PHE A 105 -34.96 -2.01 5.09
N SER A 106 -33.93 -1.59 5.85
CA SER A 106 -33.98 -0.39 6.68
C SER A 106 -33.86 0.87 5.84
N ASP A 107 -34.87 1.76 5.95
CA ASP A 107 -34.81 3.08 5.34
C ASP A 107 -33.87 4.04 6.10
N GLU A 108 -33.61 3.77 7.38
CA GLU A 108 -32.58 4.50 8.14
C GLU A 108 -31.22 3.89 7.87
N PRO A 109 -30.26 4.67 7.33
CA PRO A 109 -28.95 4.13 7.04
C PRO A 109 -28.15 3.85 8.32
N LEU A 110 -27.46 2.74 8.34
CA LEU A 110 -26.50 2.37 9.39
C LEU A 110 -25.30 3.34 9.42
N ALA A 111 -24.85 3.76 8.25
CA ALA A 111 -23.72 4.68 8.09
C ALA A 111 -23.85 5.50 6.80
N SER A 112 -23.26 6.70 6.80
CA SER A 112 -23.25 7.59 5.65
C SER A 112 -21.86 8.20 5.50
N ALA A 113 -21.18 7.89 4.38
CA ALA A 113 -19.86 8.38 4.01
C ALA A 113 -19.95 9.35 2.81
N SER A 114 -18.81 9.87 2.38
CA SER A 114 -18.71 10.83 1.26
C SER A 114 -19.23 10.27 -0.05
N VAL A 115 -18.97 9.01 -0.35
CA VAL A 115 -19.27 8.39 -1.66
C VAL A 115 -20.44 7.41 -1.60
N ALA A 116 -20.77 6.86 -0.41
CA ALA A 116 -21.77 5.82 -0.26
C ALA A 116 -22.54 5.91 1.04
N GLN A 117 -23.66 5.21 1.11
CA GLN A 117 -24.50 5.02 2.27
C GLN A 117 -24.73 3.52 2.48
N VAL A 118 -24.77 3.08 3.73
CA VAL A 118 -24.93 1.68 4.09
C VAL A 118 -26.27 1.47 4.79
N HIS A 119 -27.05 0.54 4.30
CA HIS A 119 -28.32 0.12 4.90
C HIS A 119 -28.21 -1.31 5.41
N THR A 120 -29.05 -1.67 6.38
CA THR A 120 -29.23 -3.06 6.82
C THR A 120 -30.43 -3.66 6.11
N ALA A 121 -30.33 -4.94 5.79
CA ALA A 121 -31.42 -5.69 5.20
C ALA A 121 -31.28 -7.18 5.56
N LYS A 122 -32.29 -7.96 5.22
CA LYS A 122 -32.25 -9.41 5.28
C LYS A 122 -32.42 -9.96 3.87
N LEU A 123 -31.38 -10.60 3.35
CA LEU A 123 -31.42 -11.21 2.02
C LEU A 123 -32.35 -12.43 2.07
N LYS A 124 -33.29 -12.49 1.13
CA LYS A 124 -34.22 -13.61 1.04
C LYS A 124 -33.47 -14.90 0.70
N PRO A 125 -33.84 -16.02 1.31
CA PRO A 125 -33.25 -17.30 0.99
C PRO A 125 -33.65 -17.75 -0.43
N GLU A 126 -32.76 -18.41 -1.13
CA GLU A 126 -33.06 -19.00 -2.45
C GLU A 126 -34.04 -20.18 -2.35
N GLU A 127 -33.97 -20.91 -1.24
CA GLU A 127 -34.87 -22.04 -0.98
C GLU A 127 -36.02 -21.65 -0.05
N PRO A 128 -37.29 -21.98 -0.38
CA PRO A 128 -38.41 -21.72 0.48
C PRO A 128 -38.28 -22.39 1.85
N GLY A 129 -38.34 -21.61 2.92
CA GLY A 129 -38.26 -22.11 4.31
C GLY A 129 -36.86 -22.11 4.91
N ALA A 130 -35.82 -21.75 4.16
CA ALA A 130 -34.51 -21.47 4.74
C ALA A 130 -34.51 -20.11 5.45
N ALA A 131 -33.57 -19.89 6.39
CA ALA A 131 -33.39 -18.60 7.03
C ALA A 131 -32.69 -17.63 6.08
N GLY A 132 -33.20 -16.40 5.97
CA GLY A 132 -32.51 -15.33 5.23
C GLY A 132 -31.21 -14.90 5.93
N PHE A 133 -30.33 -14.26 5.19
CA PHE A 133 -29.05 -13.77 5.69
C PHE A 133 -29.15 -12.29 6.09
N ASP A 134 -28.67 -11.94 7.27
CA ASP A 134 -28.49 -10.55 7.67
C ASP A 134 -27.36 -9.93 6.87
N VAL A 135 -27.67 -8.86 6.12
CA VAL A 135 -26.72 -8.22 5.20
C VAL A 135 -26.64 -6.72 5.43
N VAL A 136 -25.56 -6.14 4.96
CA VAL A 136 -25.44 -4.70 4.73
C VAL A 136 -25.42 -4.45 3.22
N VAL A 137 -26.14 -3.40 2.83
CA VAL A 137 -26.26 -2.95 1.45
C VAL A 137 -25.61 -1.58 1.34
N LYS A 138 -24.43 -1.52 0.74
CA LYS A 138 -23.70 -0.27 0.50
C LYS A 138 -24.09 0.27 -0.88
N VAL A 139 -24.57 1.51 -0.94
CA VAL A 139 -25.13 2.13 -2.13
C VAL A 139 -24.38 3.42 -2.43
N LEU A 140 -23.88 3.58 -3.65
CA LEU A 140 -23.24 4.82 -4.09
C LEU A 140 -24.23 5.99 -4.08
N ARG A 141 -23.74 7.16 -3.67
CA ARG A 141 -24.54 8.40 -3.72
C ARG A 141 -24.94 8.75 -5.14
N PRO A 142 -26.19 9.18 -5.36
CA PRO A 142 -26.63 9.60 -6.69
C PRO A 142 -25.79 10.79 -7.18
N GLY A 143 -25.33 10.72 -8.43
CA GLY A 143 -24.59 11.78 -9.07
C GLY A 143 -23.17 12.03 -8.53
N VAL A 144 -22.66 11.21 -7.60
CA VAL A 144 -21.35 11.38 -6.97
C VAL A 144 -20.21 11.36 -8.00
N GLU A 145 -20.27 10.48 -8.99
CA GLU A 145 -19.27 10.39 -10.05
C GLU A 145 -19.15 11.70 -10.86
N VAL A 146 -20.27 12.27 -11.24
CA VAL A 146 -20.31 13.54 -11.99
C VAL A 146 -19.70 14.67 -11.15
N SER A 147 -20.06 14.75 -9.87
CA SER A 147 -19.51 15.73 -8.93
C SER A 147 -17.99 15.58 -8.78
N ILE A 148 -17.52 14.34 -8.57
CA ILE A 148 -16.08 14.05 -8.45
C ILE A 148 -15.33 14.46 -9.72
N ARG A 149 -15.81 14.08 -10.90
CA ARG A 149 -15.16 14.45 -12.16
C ARG A 149 -15.07 15.96 -12.37
N GLU A 150 -16.08 16.72 -11.96
CA GLU A 150 -16.04 18.19 -12.03
C GLU A 150 -15.04 18.78 -11.04
N ASP A 151 -15.00 18.30 -9.80
CA ASP A 151 -14.06 18.77 -8.77
C ASP A 151 -12.61 18.40 -9.12
N ILE A 152 -12.35 17.24 -9.73
CA ILE A 152 -11.04 16.85 -10.26
C ILE A 152 -10.55 17.82 -11.35
N LYS A 153 -11.42 18.25 -12.27
CA LYS A 153 -11.05 19.27 -13.28
C LYS A 153 -10.60 20.57 -12.62
N VAL A 154 -11.21 20.92 -11.51
CA VAL A 154 -10.83 22.11 -10.74
C VAL A 154 -9.48 21.89 -10.05
N LEU A 155 -9.26 20.75 -9.39
CA LEU A 155 -7.99 20.38 -8.77
C LEU A 155 -6.84 20.40 -9.81
N ARG A 156 -7.06 19.88 -11.02
CA ARG A 156 -6.09 19.95 -12.12
C ARG A 156 -5.75 21.38 -12.51
N THR A 157 -6.75 22.28 -12.50
CA THR A 157 -6.54 23.71 -12.79
C THR A 157 -5.69 24.35 -11.70
N ILE A 158 -6.00 24.08 -10.41
CA ILE A 158 -5.23 24.56 -9.26
C ILE A 158 -3.79 24.03 -9.34
N ALA A 159 -3.61 22.74 -9.61
CA ALA A 159 -2.30 22.12 -9.75
C ALA A 159 -1.45 22.79 -10.84
N SER A 160 -2.08 23.12 -11.99
CA SER A 160 -1.40 23.84 -13.07
C SER A 160 -0.97 25.25 -12.66
N LEU A 161 -1.80 25.96 -11.89
CA LEU A 161 -1.47 27.28 -11.37
C LEU A 161 -0.32 27.21 -10.35
N VAL A 162 -0.36 26.24 -9.42
CA VAL A 162 0.72 26.03 -8.43
C VAL A 162 2.04 25.72 -9.13
N GLU A 163 2.03 24.85 -10.14
CA GLU A 163 3.23 24.50 -10.89
C GLU A 163 3.86 25.70 -11.60
N THR A 164 3.02 26.65 -12.06
CA THR A 164 3.47 27.82 -12.82
C THR A 164 3.84 28.99 -11.93
N LEU A 165 3.10 29.22 -10.84
CA LEU A 165 3.20 30.43 -10.03
C LEU A 165 4.03 30.27 -8.76
N HIS A 166 4.14 29.04 -8.22
CA HIS A 166 4.89 28.80 -6.98
C HIS A 166 6.37 28.51 -7.29
N PRO A 167 7.34 29.10 -6.57
CA PRO A 167 8.77 28.87 -6.79
C PRO A 167 9.18 27.40 -6.76
N GLU A 168 8.57 26.61 -5.87
CA GLU A 168 8.81 25.17 -5.74
C GLU A 168 7.78 24.32 -6.50
N GLY A 169 6.88 24.93 -7.28
CA GLY A 169 5.75 24.25 -7.90
C GLY A 169 6.16 23.08 -8.79
N ARG A 170 7.25 23.22 -9.54
CA ARG A 170 7.77 22.12 -10.39
C ARG A 170 8.32 20.96 -9.56
N ARG A 171 8.94 21.25 -8.41
CA ARG A 171 9.49 20.22 -7.50
C ARG A 171 8.39 19.40 -6.83
N LEU A 172 7.27 20.04 -6.51
CA LEU A 172 6.13 19.40 -5.83
C LEU A 172 5.30 18.51 -6.77
N CYS A 173 5.48 18.61 -8.09
CA CYS A 173 4.75 17.82 -9.09
C CYS A 173 3.23 17.76 -8.85
N PRO A 174 2.52 18.90 -8.62
CA PRO A 174 1.13 18.90 -8.18
C PRO A 174 0.17 18.24 -9.17
N LYS A 175 0.48 18.29 -10.47
CA LYS A 175 -0.31 17.59 -11.50
C LYS A 175 -0.26 16.07 -11.35
N ALA A 176 0.91 15.52 -11.01
CA ALA A 176 1.07 14.09 -10.77
C ALA A 176 0.29 13.65 -9.52
N ILE A 177 0.31 14.47 -8.46
CA ILE A 177 -0.47 14.24 -7.23
C ILE A 177 -1.97 14.19 -7.52
N VAL A 178 -2.48 15.16 -8.30
CA VAL A 178 -3.91 15.19 -8.65
C VAL A 178 -4.27 14.01 -9.56
N ALA A 179 -3.38 13.58 -10.46
CA ALA A 179 -3.63 12.42 -11.32
C ALA A 179 -3.67 11.10 -10.51
N GLU A 180 -2.80 10.97 -9.51
CA GLU A 180 -2.80 9.83 -8.59
C GLU A 180 -4.07 9.82 -7.72
N TYR A 181 -4.44 10.98 -7.16
CA TYR A 181 -5.67 11.12 -6.40
C TYR A 181 -6.92 10.81 -7.23
N GLU A 182 -6.98 11.31 -8.48
CA GLU A 182 -8.09 11.01 -9.40
C GLU A 182 -8.28 9.51 -9.60
N LYS A 183 -7.19 8.77 -9.80
CA LYS A 183 -7.24 7.31 -9.92
C LYS A 183 -7.82 6.69 -8.66
N THR A 184 -7.32 7.09 -7.49
CA THR A 184 -7.75 6.54 -6.20
C THR A 184 -9.22 6.82 -5.93
N ILE A 185 -9.69 8.06 -6.12
CA ILE A 185 -11.08 8.43 -5.83
C ILE A 185 -12.08 7.81 -6.82
N LEU A 186 -11.68 7.59 -8.08
CA LEU A 186 -12.51 6.88 -9.05
C LEU A 186 -12.56 5.37 -8.77
N ASP A 187 -11.47 4.79 -8.28
CA ASP A 187 -11.41 3.40 -7.84
C ASP A 187 -12.36 3.14 -6.64
N GLU A 188 -12.61 4.13 -5.78
CA GLU A 188 -13.58 4.06 -4.67
C GLU A 188 -15.04 4.05 -5.13
N LEU A 189 -15.33 4.41 -6.38
CA LEU A 189 -16.70 4.39 -6.92
C LEU A 189 -17.12 3.02 -7.48
N ASP A 190 -16.24 2.05 -7.50
CA ASP A 190 -16.50 0.72 -8.01
C ASP A 190 -16.77 -0.26 -6.85
N MET A 191 -18.07 -0.49 -6.56
CA MET A 191 -18.50 -1.40 -5.50
C MET A 191 -18.17 -2.86 -5.82
N MET A 192 -18.11 -3.24 -7.09
CA MET A 192 -17.70 -4.58 -7.50
C MET A 192 -16.23 -4.85 -7.15
N ARG A 193 -15.37 -3.84 -7.34
CA ARG A 193 -13.96 -3.90 -6.95
C ARG A 193 -13.79 -4.01 -5.44
N GLU A 194 -14.56 -3.25 -4.66
CA GLU A 194 -14.55 -3.36 -3.21
C GLU A 194 -14.97 -4.77 -2.76
N GLY A 195 -16.02 -5.34 -3.35
CA GLY A 195 -16.44 -6.71 -3.12
C GLY A 195 -15.36 -7.74 -3.46
N ALA A 196 -14.67 -7.56 -4.59
CA ALA A 196 -13.56 -8.44 -4.99
C ALA A 196 -12.37 -8.37 -4.02
N ASN A 197 -12.03 -7.17 -3.52
CA ASN A 197 -11.01 -6.98 -2.49
C ASN A 197 -11.37 -7.71 -1.19
N CYS A 198 -12.62 -7.56 -0.74
CA CYS A 198 -13.16 -8.27 0.43
C CYS A 198 -13.04 -9.78 0.27
N ALA A 199 -13.50 -10.32 -0.86
CA ALA A 199 -13.47 -11.75 -1.15
C ALA A 199 -12.03 -12.30 -1.20
N LEU A 200 -11.07 -11.52 -1.71
CA LEU A 200 -9.66 -11.91 -1.72
C LEU A 200 -9.07 -11.94 -0.31
N LEU A 201 -9.32 -10.91 0.51
CA LEU A 201 -8.90 -10.90 1.91
C LEU A 201 -9.55 -12.07 2.68
N ARG A 202 -10.85 -12.29 2.50
CA ARG A 202 -11.55 -13.42 3.10
C ARG A 202 -10.89 -14.76 2.73
N ARG A 203 -10.57 -14.97 1.47
CA ARG A 203 -9.90 -16.20 1.00
C ARG A 203 -8.53 -16.41 1.66
N ASN A 204 -7.74 -15.34 1.79
CA ASN A 204 -6.41 -15.41 2.41
C ASN A 204 -6.48 -15.72 3.90
N TRP A 205 -7.60 -15.39 4.56
CA TRP A 205 -7.79 -15.52 6.01
C TRP A 205 -8.89 -16.51 6.40
N LEU A 206 -9.33 -17.36 5.47
CA LEU A 206 -10.37 -18.34 5.74
C LEU A 206 -9.94 -19.29 6.89
N GLY A 207 -10.79 -19.41 7.92
CA GLY A 207 -10.51 -20.22 9.10
C GLY A 207 -9.48 -19.62 10.10
N SER A 208 -9.02 -18.38 9.87
CA SER A 208 -8.11 -17.71 10.80
C SER A 208 -8.82 -17.31 12.11
N PRO A 209 -8.22 -17.53 13.27
CA PRO A 209 -8.75 -17.05 14.54
C PRO A 209 -8.45 -15.56 14.80
N LEU A 210 -7.71 -14.89 13.92
CA LEU A 210 -7.23 -13.51 14.13
C LEU A 210 -8.19 -12.47 13.59
N ILE A 211 -8.67 -12.69 12.36
CA ILE A 211 -9.53 -11.73 11.65
C ILE A 211 -10.55 -12.47 10.77
N TYR A 212 -11.75 -11.91 10.73
CA TYR A 212 -12.83 -12.35 9.88
C TYR A 212 -13.20 -11.25 8.87
N HIS A 213 -13.50 -11.64 7.64
CA HIS A 213 -13.98 -10.77 6.58
C HIS A 213 -15.35 -11.27 6.12
N PRO A 214 -16.33 -10.37 5.85
CA PRO A 214 -17.69 -10.77 5.49
C PRO A 214 -17.77 -11.55 4.17
N VAL A 215 -18.81 -12.32 4.03
CA VAL A 215 -19.19 -12.92 2.74
C VAL A 215 -19.72 -11.81 1.83
N VAL A 216 -19.30 -11.81 0.56
CA VAL A 216 -19.86 -10.94 -0.47
C VAL A 216 -20.84 -11.73 -1.32
N PHE A 217 -22.04 -11.18 -1.50
CA PHE A 217 -23.09 -11.79 -2.32
C PHE A 217 -23.03 -11.18 -3.73
N PHE A 218 -22.20 -11.76 -4.60
CA PHE A 218 -21.93 -11.21 -5.93
C PHE A 218 -23.13 -11.19 -6.86
N ASP A 219 -24.11 -12.08 -6.69
CA ASP A 219 -25.35 -12.10 -7.46
C ASP A 219 -26.25 -10.87 -7.17
N TYR A 220 -25.99 -10.19 -6.05
CA TYR A 220 -26.67 -8.97 -5.61
C TYR A 220 -25.73 -7.77 -5.53
N THR A 221 -24.57 -7.86 -6.19
CA THR A 221 -23.55 -6.80 -6.22
C THR A 221 -23.38 -6.27 -7.63
N SER A 222 -23.21 -4.95 -7.78
CA SER A 222 -23.02 -4.25 -9.05
C SER A 222 -22.00 -3.12 -8.89
N GLU A 223 -21.75 -2.34 -9.96
CA GLU A 223 -20.85 -1.18 -9.87
C GLU A 223 -21.28 -0.16 -8.80
N LYS A 224 -22.60 -0.06 -8.48
CA LYS A 224 -23.14 0.95 -7.55
C LYS A 224 -23.72 0.39 -6.26
N VAL A 225 -23.82 -0.92 -6.15
CA VAL A 225 -24.43 -1.61 -5.00
C VAL A 225 -23.52 -2.76 -4.58
N LEU A 226 -23.16 -2.81 -3.30
CA LEU A 226 -22.42 -3.93 -2.72
C LEU A 226 -23.23 -4.54 -1.59
N VAL A 227 -23.49 -5.84 -1.71
CA VAL A 227 -24.20 -6.62 -0.69
C VAL A 227 -23.23 -7.59 -0.03
N MET A 228 -23.10 -7.48 1.28
CA MET A 228 -22.21 -8.35 2.07
C MET A 228 -22.83 -8.68 3.42
N GLU A 229 -22.33 -9.74 4.03
CA GLU A 229 -22.72 -10.23 5.35
C GLU A 229 -22.65 -9.11 6.39
N ARG A 230 -23.68 -8.98 7.21
CA ARG A 230 -23.67 -8.10 8.37
C ARG A 230 -22.89 -8.76 9.50
N LEU A 231 -21.93 -8.03 10.05
CA LEU A 231 -21.11 -8.49 11.16
C LEU A 231 -21.63 -7.91 12.50
N ASP A 232 -21.68 -8.74 13.54
CA ASP A 232 -22.22 -8.39 14.87
C ASP A 232 -21.09 -8.06 15.88
N GLY A 233 -19.98 -7.52 15.40
CA GLY A 233 -18.87 -7.10 16.26
C GLY A 233 -19.13 -5.77 16.96
N ILE A 234 -18.45 -5.55 18.08
CA ILE A 234 -18.42 -4.26 18.79
C ILE A 234 -17.41 -3.35 18.10
N SER A 235 -17.78 -2.10 17.81
CA SER A 235 -16.82 -1.15 17.23
C SER A 235 -15.59 -1.00 18.14
N ILE A 236 -14.38 -1.08 17.54
CA ILE A 236 -13.15 -0.90 18.31
C ILE A 236 -13.02 0.50 18.93
N ARG A 237 -13.87 1.47 18.52
CA ARG A 237 -13.98 2.79 19.14
C ARG A 237 -14.68 2.76 20.50
N GLU A 238 -15.51 1.75 20.74
CA GLU A 238 -16.30 1.60 21.96
C GLU A 238 -15.48 0.89 23.05
N LEU A 239 -14.34 1.51 23.43
CA LEU A 239 -13.39 0.92 24.38
C LEU A 239 -14.02 0.55 25.72
N ASP A 240 -14.95 1.36 26.21
CA ASP A 240 -15.63 1.10 27.48
C ASP A 240 -16.54 -0.13 27.37
N HIS A 241 -17.28 -0.26 26.27
CA HIS A 241 -18.11 -1.45 26.01
C HIS A 241 -17.25 -2.72 25.88
N LEU A 242 -16.11 -2.64 25.18
CA LEU A 242 -15.15 -3.76 25.07
C LEU A 242 -14.56 -4.13 26.44
N ARG A 243 -14.28 -3.14 27.28
CA ARG A 243 -13.77 -3.34 28.66
C ARG A 243 -14.82 -3.99 29.54
N ASP A 244 -16.06 -3.57 29.46
CA ASP A 244 -17.19 -4.15 30.21
C ASP A 244 -17.45 -5.61 29.80
N ARG A 245 -17.16 -5.96 28.55
CA ARG A 245 -17.18 -7.35 28.06
C ARG A 245 -15.97 -8.18 28.48
N GLY A 246 -15.00 -7.59 29.17
CA GLY A 246 -13.78 -8.27 29.64
C GLY A 246 -12.77 -8.60 28.54
N VAL A 247 -12.79 -7.86 27.42
CA VAL A 247 -11.87 -8.09 26.30
C VAL A 247 -10.43 -7.86 26.74
N ASP A 248 -9.53 -8.81 26.44
CA ASP A 248 -8.11 -8.67 26.66
C ASP A 248 -7.49 -7.77 25.58
N PHE A 249 -7.23 -6.51 25.95
CA PHE A 249 -6.67 -5.51 25.06
C PHE A 249 -5.22 -5.77 24.68
N SER A 250 -4.45 -6.50 25.50
CA SER A 250 -3.07 -6.84 25.16
C SER A 250 -3.05 -7.84 24.00
N VAL A 251 -3.88 -8.88 24.10
CA VAL A 251 -4.05 -9.87 23.03
C VAL A 251 -4.61 -9.23 21.77
N LEU A 252 -5.61 -8.32 21.90
CA LEU A 252 -6.19 -7.64 20.77
C LEU A 252 -5.14 -6.77 20.05
N ALA A 253 -4.33 -5.99 20.79
CA ALA A 253 -3.29 -5.14 20.22
C ALA A 253 -2.21 -5.96 19.50
N GLU A 254 -1.72 -7.05 20.09
CA GLU A 254 -0.73 -7.93 19.47
C GLU A 254 -1.27 -8.56 18.18
N ARG A 255 -2.53 -9.02 18.19
CA ARG A 255 -3.18 -9.57 16.99
C ARG A 255 -3.31 -8.56 15.85
N GLY A 256 -3.61 -7.29 16.15
CA GLY A 256 -3.67 -6.24 15.14
C GLY A 256 -2.34 -6.05 14.40
N VAL A 257 -1.24 -6.07 15.15
CA VAL A 257 0.12 -6.02 14.57
C VAL A 257 0.41 -7.28 13.74
N GLU A 258 0.10 -8.45 14.27
CA GLU A 258 0.32 -9.73 13.57
C GLU A 258 -0.46 -9.78 12.25
N ILE A 259 -1.73 -9.36 12.24
CA ILE A 259 -2.57 -9.28 11.04
C ILE A 259 -1.90 -8.39 10.00
N PHE A 260 -1.48 -7.19 10.37
CA PHE A 260 -0.85 -6.25 9.46
C PHE A 260 0.40 -6.85 8.80
N PHE A 261 1.32 -7.39 9.59
CA PHE A 261 2.56 -7.94 9.04
C PHE A 261 2.32 -9.18 8.17
N LYS A 262 1.37 -10.04 8.53
CA LYS A 262 0.97 -11.20 7.71
C LYS A 262 0.33 -10.77 6.39
N GLN A 263 -0.56 -9.78 6.39
CA GLN A 263 -1.15 -9.24 5.17
C GLN A 263 -0.08 -8.67 4.23
N VAL A 264 0.91 -7.95 4.75
CA VAL A 264 1.98 -7.34 3.97
C VAL A 264 2.98 -8.39 3.45
N PHE A 265 3.49 -9.24 4.33
CA PHE A 265 4.62 -10.11 3.99
C PHE A 265 4.18 -11.49 3.50
N ARG A 266 3.19 -12.14 4.13
CA ARG A 266 2.70 -13.45 3.73
C ARG A 266 1.81 -13.37 2.48
N ASP A 267 0.79 -12.49 2.53
CA ASP A 267 -0.27 -12.44 1.52
C ASP A 267 0.08 -11.50 0.36
N ASN A 268 0.94 -10.51 0.62
CA ASN A 268 1.21 -9.38 -0.30
C ASN A 268 -0.07 -8.68 -0.77
N PHE A 269 -1.08 -8.67 0.10
CA PHE A 269 -2.35 -8.02 -0.12
C PHE A 269 -2.88 -7.55 1.23
N PHE A 270 -2.87 -6.24 1.46
CA PHE A 270 -3.17 -5.67 2.77
C PHE A 270 -4.26 -4.60 2.70
N HIS A 271 -5.06 -4.55 3.74
CA HIS A 271 -6.03 -3.49 3.97
C HIS A 271 -5.27 -2.19 4.27
N ALA A 272 -5.39 -1.21 3.39
CA ALA A 272 -4.59 0.01 3.47
C ALA A 272 -5.30 1.17 4.19
N ASP A 273 -6.42 0.89 4.86
CA ASP A 273 -7.17 1.87 5.66
C ASP A 273 -7.71 1.28 6.97
N MET A 274 -6.80 0.79 7.81
CA MET A 274 -7.07 0.16 9.11
C MET A 274 -7.40 1.18 10.21
N HIS A 275 -8.23 2.18 9.88
CA HIS A 275 -8.65 3.12 10.92
C HIS A 275 -9.76 2.53 11.81
N PRO A 276 -9.92 3.01 13.06
CA PRO A 276 -10.88 2.41 14.02
C PRO A 276 -12.34 2.37 13.57
N GLY A 277 -12.71 3.10 12.52
CA GLY A 277 -14.07 3.07 11.95
C GLY A 277 -14.36 1.86 11.08
N ASN A 278 -13.31 1.19 10.58
CA ASN A 278 -13.42 0.05 9.68
C ASN A 278 -13.18 -1.29 10.41
N ILE A 279 -13.10 -1.24 11.75
CA ILE A 279 -12.74 -2.40 12.58
C ILE A 279 -13.82 -2.64 13.63
N LEU A 280 -14.34 -3.86 13.63
CA LEU A 280 -15.16 -4.40 14.71
C LEU A 280 -14.36 -5.48 15.45
N VAL A 281 -14.75 -5.75 16.68
CA VAL A 281 -14.16 -6.77 17.55
C VAL A 281 -15.20 -7.83 17.86
N ASN A 282 -14.90 -9.06 17.52
CA ASN A 282 -15.68 -10.20 18.01
C ASN A 282 -15.23 -10.53 19.44
N ALA A 283 -16.10 -10.24 20.41
CA ALA A 283 -15.89 -10.46 21.83
C ALA A 283 -16.62 -11.72 22.35
N SER A 284 -16.97 -12.68 21.50
CA SER A 284 -17.60 -13.94 21.90
C SER A 284 -16.70 -14.75 22.85
N ASN A 285 -15.37 -14.65 22.67
CA ASN A 285 -14.39 -15.11 23.65
C ASN A 285 -13.50 -13.92 24.04
N PRO A 286 -13.79 -13.24 25.16
CA PRO A 286 -13.08 -12.03 25.56
C PRO A 286 -11.59 -12.21 25.82
N ALA A 287 -11.16 -13.40 26.23
CA ALA A 287 -9.74 -13.73 26.46
C ALA A 287 -8.95 -13.88 25.13
N VAL A 288 -9.65 -14.15 24.03
CA VAL A 288 -9.05 -14.40 22.72
C VAL A 288 -9.86 -13.65 21.64
N PRO A 289 -10.01 -12.30 21.75
CA PRO A 289 -10.83 -11.50 20.85
C PRO A 289 -10.28 -11.51 19.43
N SER A 290 -11.15 -11.45 18.42
CA SER A 290 -10.72 -11.40 17.02
C SER A 290 -11.22 -10.14 16.31
N TYR A 291 -10.50 -9.74 15.26
CA TYR A 291 -10.85 -8.61 14.41
C TYR A 291 -11.93 -8.99 13.39
N GLN A 292 -12.72 -8.00 13.00
CA GLN A 292 -13.62 -8.07 11.87
C GLN A 292 -13.46 -6.77 11.07
N ALA A 293 -13.24 -6.86 9.76
CA ALA A 293 -13.08 -5.69 8.89
C ALA A 293 -14.34 -5.45 8.07
N VAL A 294 -14.69 -4.17 7.80
CA VAL A 294 -15.99 -3.81 7.18
C VAL A 294 -15.92 -2.90 5.95
N ASP A 295 -14.77 -2.31 5.61
CA ASP A 295 -14.58 -1.46 4.43
C ASP A 295 -13.33 -1.93 3.67
N PHE A 296 -13.42 -2.14 2.35
CA PHE A 296 -12.36 -2.72 1.52
C PHE A 296 -12.07 -1.86 0.28
N GLY A 297 -12.48 -0.61 0.30
CA GLY A 297 -12.28 0.33 -0.79
C GLY A 297 -10.80 0.60 -1.09
N ILE A 298 -9.93 0.58 -0.06
CA ILE A 298 -8.51 0.84 -0.20
C ILE A 298 -7.70 -0.37 0.25
N VAL A 299 -7.03 -1.01 -0.69
CA VAL A 299 -6.09 -2.12 -0.46
C VAL A 299 -4.74 -1.80 -1.08
N GLY A 300 -3.69 -2.42 -0.57
CA GLY A 300 -2.33 -2.26 -1.07
C GLY A 300 -1.69 -3.58 -1.45
N THR A 301 -0.79 -3.50 -2.42
CA THR A 301 0.12 -4.59 -2.82
C THR A 301 1.52 -4.02 -3.01
N LEU A 302 2.53 -4.84 -2.81
CA LEU A 302 3.92 -4.48 -3.06
C LEU A 302 4.45 -5.27 -4.25
N THR A 303 5.40 -4.71 -4.99
CA THR A 303 6.15 -5.54 -5.92
C THR A 303 6.99 -6.56 -5.15
N PRO A 304 7.29 -7.75 -5.72
CA PRO A 304 8.15 -8.73 -5.06
C PRO A 304 9.53 -8.15 -4.67
N GLY A 305 10.02 -7.16 -5.44
CA GLY A 305 11.24 -6.41 -5.14
C GLY A 305 11.08 -5.55 -3.90
N ASP A 306 10.05 -4.70 -3.84
CA ASP A 306 9.80 -3.81 -2.71
C ASP A 306 9.56 -4.59 -1.42
N GLN A 307 8.80 -5.69 -1.50
CA GLN A 307 8.55 -6.56 -0.34
C GLN A 307 9.85 -7.14 0.23
N ARG A 308 10.78 -7.57 -0.64
CA ARG A 308 12.09 -8.06 -0.23
C ARG A 308 12.93 -6.94 0.38
N TYR A 309 13.04 -5.79 -0.30
CA TYR A 309 13.81 -4.65 0.20
C TYR A 309 13.30 -4.16 1.55
N LEU A 310 11.97 -4.12 1.75
CA LEU A 310 11.38 -3.77 3.05
C LEU A 310 11.79 -4.76 4.13
N ALA A 311 11.66 -6.07 3.88
CA ALA A 311 12.03 -7.09 4.86
C ALA A 311 13.53 -7.04 5.22
N GLU A 312 14.41 -6.90 4.21
CA GLU A 312 15.84 -6.76 4.43
C GLU A 312 16.18 -5.47 5.19
N ASN A 313 15.51 -4.34 4.88
CA ASN A 313 15.68 -3.09 5.62
C ASN A 313 15.26 -3.21 7.09
N PHE A 314 14.12 -3.85 7.36
CA PHE A 314 13.67 -4.09 8.73
C PHE A 314 14.69 -4.93 9.51
N LEU A 315 15.18 -6.03 8.93
CA LEU A 315 16.18 -6.89 9.58
C LEU A 315 17.50 -6.17 9.81
N ALA A 316 17.99 -5.43 8.82
CA ALA A 316 19.19 -4.62 8.93
C ALA A 316 19.03 -3.55 10.04
N PHE A 317 17.85 -2.93 10.13
CA PHE A 317 17.53 -1.98 11.20
C PHE A 317 17.58 -2.64 12.59
N PHE A 318 16.97 -3.81 12.77
CA PHE A 318 17.04 -4.56 14.03
C PHE A 318 18.46 -4.94 14.44
N ASN A 319 19.30 -5.26 13.43
CA ASN A 319 20.69 -5.62 13.66
C ASN A 319 21.62 -4.40 13.75
N ARG A 320 21.06 -3.16 13.67
CA ARG A 320 21.82 -1.88 13.61
C ARG A 320 22.84 -1.85 12.47
N ASP A 321 22.56 -2.56 11.38
CA ASP A 321 23.40 -2.58 10.18
C ASP A 321 23.00 -1.41 9.26
N TYR A 322 23.43 -0.20 9.63
CA TYR A 322 23.11 1.03 8.90
C TYR A 322 23.73 1.07 7.51
N ARG A 323 24.88 0.40 7.34
CA ARG A 323 25.52 0.28 6.04
C ARG A 323 24.64 -0.55 5.10
N ARG A 324 24.13 -1.70 5.56
CA ARG A 324 23.24 -2.54 4.75
C ARG A 324 21.93 -1.80 4.39
N ILE A 325 21.36 -1.03 5.31
CA ILE A 325 20.19 -0.19 5.03
C ILE A 325 20.52 0.80 3.90
N ALA A 326 21.66 1.48 3.96
CA ALA A 326 22.05 2.45 2.94
C ALA A 326 22.29 1.78 1.56
N GLU A 327 22.94 0.64 1.53
CA GLU A 327 23.14 -0.15 0.31
C GLU A 327 21.79 -0.58 -0.31
N LEU A 328 20.84 -1.07 0.50
CA LEU A 328 19.52 -1.47 0.05
C LEU A 328 18.75 -0.31 -0.59
N HIS A 329 18.84 0.90 -0.03
CA HIS A 329 18.18 2.08 -0.60
C HIS A 329 18.78 2.50 -1.95
N VAL A 330 20.08 2.30 -2.16
CA VAL A 330 20.72 2.52 -3.47
C VAL A 330 20.36 1.39 -4.45
N GLU A 331 20.40 0.14 -3.98
CA GLU A 331 20.07 -1.03 -4.80
C GLU A 331 18.63 -1.03 -5.30
N SER A 332 17.70 -0.53 -4.50
CA SER A 332 16.27 -0.39 -4.86
C SER A 332 15.94 0.83 -5.71
N GLU A 333 16.94 1.68 -5.98
CA GLU A 333 16.78 2.97 -6.67
C GLU A 333 15.83 3.94 -5.92
N TRP A 334 15.60 3.73 -4.62
CA TRP A 334 14.83 4.66 -3.79
C TRP A 334 15.58 5.98 -3.57
N ILE A 335 16.90 5.92 -3.62
CA ILE A 335 17.77 7.09 -3.71
C ILE A 335 18.60 7.02 -5.01
N PRO A 336 18.95 8.18 -5.62
CA PRO A 336 19.64 8.21 -6.89
C PRO A 336 20.94 7.39 -6.92
N VAL A 337 21.14 6.67 -8.01
CA VAL A 337 22.42 5.99 -8.31
C VAL A 337 23.53 7.04 -8.34
N GLY A 338 24.58 6.87 -7.53
CA GLY A 338 25.66 7.85 -7.37
C GLY A 338 25.62 8.61 -6.03
N THR A 339 24.58 8.41 -5.22
CA THR A 339 24.60 8.84 -3.82
C THR A 339 25.68 8.05 -3.07
N ARG A 340 26.54 8.73 -2.33
CA ARG A 340 27.55 8.06 -1.51
C ARG A 340 26.88 7.30 -0.37
N VAL A 341 27.13 5.99 -0.32
CA VAL A 341 26.56 5.10 0.70
C VAL A 341 26.90 5.58 2.11
N GLU A 342 28.14 6.05 2.31
CA GLU A 342 28.64 6.52 3.60
C GLU A 342 27.89 7.75 4.12
N ASP A 343 27.52 8.67 3.22
CA ASP A 343 26.79 9.88 3.60
C ASP A 343 25.34 9.55 4.03
N PHE A 344 24.71 8.61 3.31
CA PHE A 344 23.38 8.15 3.65
C PHE A 344 23.37 7.26 4.90
N GLU A 345 24.36 6.36 5.06
CA GLU A 345 24.59 5.57 6.27
C GLU A 345 24.72 6.46 7.50
N SER A 346 25.54 7.51 7.43
CA SER A 346 25.71 8.47 8.53
C SER A 346 24.39 9.18 8.88
N ALA A 347 23.60 9.54 7.88
CA ALA A 347 22.30 10.16 8.07
C ALA A 347 21.30 9.22 8.75
N ILE A 348 21.23 7.94 8.31
CA ILE A 348 20.38 6.92 8.93
C ILE A 348 20.80 6.69 10.38
N ARG A 349 22.10 6.53 10.66
CA ARG A 349 22.65 6.35 12.00
C ARG A 349 22.24 7.48 12.93
N THR A 350 22.34 8.72 12.47
CA THR A 350 21.99 9.91 13.26
C THR A 350 20.52 9.89 13.73
N VAL A 351 19.61 9.34 12.93
CA VAL A 351 18.18 9.22 13.29
C VAL A 351 17.91 7.99 14.14
N SER A 352 18.61 6.90 13.84
CA SER A 352 18.30 5.58 14.42
C SER A 352 18.92 5.38 15.80
N GLU A 353 20.18 5.81 16.01
CA GLU A 353 20.87 5.63 17.30
C GLU A 353 20.14 6.25 18.52
N PRO A 354 19.57 7.46 18.45
CA PRO A 354 18.83 8.01 19.59
C PRO A 354 17.56 7.21 19.92
N ILE A 355 17.09 6.38 18.99
CA ILE A 355 15.91 5.54 19.16
C ILE A 355 16.25 4.29 19.94
N PHE A 356 17.39 3.66 19.61
CA PHE A 356 17.84 2.46 20.29
C PHE A 356 18.31 2.67 21.75
N GLY A 357 18.49 3.91 22.17
CA GLY A 357 18.73 4.28 23.57
C GLY A 357 17.49 4.25 24.44
N LYS A 358 16.30 4.06 23.85
CA LYS A 358 15.02 3.99 24.57
C LYS A 358 14.55 2.55 24.68
N PRO A 359 13.72 2.21 25.67
CA PRO A 359 13.00 0.93 25.66
C PRO A 359 12.22 0.80 24.35
N ILE A 360 12.25 -0.40 23.74
CA ILE A 360 11.65 -0.63 22.41
C ILE A 360 10.16 -0.26 22.41
N LYS A 361 9.46 -0.51 23.52
CA LYS A 361 8.05 -0.11 23.72
C LYS A 361 7.79 1.40 23.63
N ASP A 362 8.80 2.22 23.91
CA ASP A 362 8.68 3.70 23.86
C ASP A 362 9.01 4.27 22.46
N ILE A 363 9.39 3.39 21.51
CA ILE A 363 9.71 3.78 20.14
C ILE A 363 8.45 3.78 19.31
N SER A 364 8.03 4.96 18.82
CA SER A 364 7.03 5.04 17.75
C SER A 364 7.71 4.80 16.41
N PHE A 365 7.34 3.69 15.77
CA PHE A 365 7.86 3.35 14.46
C PHE A 365 7.40 4.35 13.39
N GLY A 366 6.19 4.82 13.50
CA GLY A 366 5.67 5.82 12.60
C GLY A 366 6.41 7.14 12.69
N VAL A 367 6.74 7.60 13.89
CA VAL A 367 7.58 8.80 14.10
C VAL A 367 9.00 8.56 13.57
N PHE A 368 9.54 7.35 13.73
CA PHE A 368 10.83 6.96 13.16
C PHE A 368 10.83 7.06 11.63
N LEU A 369 9.84 6.45 10.97
CA LEU A 369 9.71 6.53 9.51
C LEU A 369 9.57 7.97 9.01
N LEU A 370 8.79 8.80 9.69
CA LEU A 370 8.67 10.22 9.35
C LEU A 370 10.03 10.94 9.40
N ARG A 371 10.84 10.67 10.43
CA ARG A 371 12.19 11.23 10.54
C ARG A 371 13.12 10.71 9.44
N LEU A 372 13.03 9.42 9.14
CA LEU A 372 13.79 8.81 8.06
C LEU A 372 13.46 9.44 6.71
N PHE A 373 12.18 9.62 6.39
CA PHE A 373 11.75 10.31 5.18
C PHE A 373 12.20 11.78 5.14
N HIS A 374 12.19 12.48 6.27
CA HIS A 374 12.67 13.85 6.34
C HIS A 374 14.17 13.96 5.97
N ILE A 375 14.98 13.02 6.43
CA ILE A 375 16.40 12.96 6.07
C ILE A 375 16.59 12.51 4.64
N ALA A 376 15.85 11.49 4.20
CA ALA A 376 15.94 10.96 2.85
C ALA A 376 15.62 12.03 1.77
N ARG A 377 14.81 13.06 2.09
CA ARG A 377 14.60 14.23 1.22
C ARG A 377 15.90 14.91 0.80
N ARG A 378 16.90 14.99 1.67
CA ARG A 378 18.22 15.58 1.36
C ARG A 378 18.94 14.82 0.26
N PHE A 379 18.62 13.53 0.10
CA PHE A 379 19.19 12.62 -0.89
C PHE A 379 18.29 12.44 -2.13
N LYS A 380 17.29 13.32 -2.34
CA LYS A 380 16.34 13.26 -3.45
C LYS A 380 15.58 11.91 -3.52
N TYR A 381 15.23 11.37 -2.34
CA TYR A 381 14.48 10.13 -2.21
C TYR A 381 13.15 10.19 -3.00
N GLN A 382 12.90 9.16 -3.78
CA GLN A 382 11.65 8.99 -4.52
C GLN A 382 10.75 8.01 -3.77
N VAL A 383 9.71 8.55 -3.13
CA VAL A 383 8.75 7.72 -2.39
C VAL A 383 7.78 7.08 -3.36
N GLN A 384 7.68 5.76 -3.34
CA GLN A 384 6.67 5.05 -4.12
C GLN A 384 5.30 5.15 -3.41
N PRO A 385 4.18 5.33 -4.15
CA PRO A 385 2.83 5.46 -3.58
C PRO A 385 2.45 4.30 -2.65
N GLN A 386 2.82 3.08 -3.01
CA GLN A 386 2.55 1.87 -2.22
C GLN A 386 3.24 1.89 -0.85
N LEU A 387 4.45 2.46 -0.77
CA LEU A 387 5.17 2.62 0.50
C LEU A 387 4.52 3.68 1.39
N VAL A 388 3.92 4.71 0.79
CA VAL A 388 3.15 5.71 1.55
C VAL A 388 1.89 5.09 2.14
N LEU A 389 1.16 4.27 1.38
CA LEU A 389 0.00 3.52 1.90
C LEU A 389 0.41 2.58 3.03
N LEU A 390 1.49 1.84 2.86
CA LEU A 390 2.03 0.96 3.89
C LEU A 390 2.37 1.73 5.17
N GLN A 391 3.06 2.88 5.04
CA GLN A 391 3.40 3.74 6.16
C GLN A 391 2.16 4.26 6.88
N LYS A 392 1.14 4.76 6.13
CA LYS A 392 -0.14 5.20 6.69
C LYS A 392 -0.77 4.10 7.52
N THR A 393 -0.87 2.90 6.95
CA THR A 393 -1.49 1.75 7.62
C THR A 393 -0.73 1.33 8.86
N LEU A 394 0.59 1.31 8.78
CA LEU A 394 1.45 1.01 9.94
C LEU A 394 1.27 2.02 11.08
N LEU A 395 1.17 3.33 10.74
CA LEU A 395 0.87 4.38 11.72
C LEU A 395 -0.49 4.18 12.38
N GLN A 396 -1.51 3.80 11.59
CA GLN A 396 -2.85 3.53 12.11
C GLN A 396 -2.84 2.32 13.05
N VAL A 397 -2.19 1.23 12.65
CA VAL A 397 -2.07 0.00 13.46
C VAL A 397 -1.28 0.26 14.75
N GLU A 398 -0.18 1.00 14.66
CA GLU A 398 0.60 1.38 15.85
C GLU A 398 -0.21 2.28 16.79
N GLY A 399 -0.88 3.30 16.25
CA GLY A 399 -1.70 4.23 17.01
C GLY A 399 -2.84 3.51 17.73
N LEU A 400 -3.56 2.65 17.01
CA LEU A 400 -4.62 1.82 17.57
C LEU A 400 -4.09 0.83 18.62
N GLY A 401 -2.98 0.14 18.30
CA GLY A 401 -2.36 -0.81 19.21
C GLY A 401 -1.95 -0.16 20.53
N ARG A 402 -1.36 1.04 20.51
CA ARG A 402 -1.00 1.79 21.71
C ARG A 402 -2.21 2.36 22.47
N GLN A 403 -3.29 2.67 21.78
CA GLN A 403 -4.54 3.08 22.41
C GLN A 403 -5.17 1.92 23.20
N LEU A 404 -5.10 0.70 22.67
CA LEU A 404 -5.58 -0.52 23.33
C LEU A 404 -4.65 -0.95 24.46
N TYR A 405 -3.35 -0.99 24.18
CA TYR A 405 -2.32 -1.46 25.10
C TYR A 405 -1.07 -0.56 25.00
N PRO A 406 -0.90 0.41 25.92
CA PRO A 406 0.21 1.37 25.88
C PRO A 406 1.60 0.76 25.94
N ASP A 407 1.75 -0.42 26.57
CA ASP A 407 3.00 -1.16 26.66
C ASP A 407 3.25 -2.11 25.47
N LEU A 408 2.48 -1.99 24.38
CA LEU A 408 2.63 -2.80 23.17
C LEU A 408 4.05 -2.67 22.61
N ASP A 409 4.72 -3.81 22.51
CA ASP A 409 5.99 -3.96 21.81
C ASP A 409 5.73 -4.46 20.39
N LEU A 410 5.56 -3.52 19.47
CA LEU A 410 5.32 -3.79 18.06
C LEU A 410 6.43 -4.66 17.44
N TRP A 411 7.66 -4.51 17.92
CA TRP A 411 8.81 -5.20 17.39
C TRP A 411 8.87 -6.66 17.79
N LYS A 412 8.53 -6.94 19.05
CA LYS A 412 8.44 -8.32 19.58
C LYS A 412 7.41 -9.13 18.77
N THR A 413 6.31 -8.48 18.37
CA THR A 413 5.24 -9.14 17.59
C THR A 413 5.59 -9.24 16.09
N ALA A 414 6.23 -8.22 15.51
CA ALA A 414 6.55 -8.16 14.08
C ALA A 414 7.73 -9.06 13.68
N LYS A 415 8.77 -9.14 14.51
CA LYS A 415 10.01 -9.85 14.19
C LYS A 415 9.81 -11.32 13.83
N PRO A 416 9.04 -12.14 14.59
CA PRO A 416 8.82 -13.54 14.24
C PRO A 416 8.17 -13.72 12.87
N VAL A 417 7.17 -12.88 12.53
CA VAL A 417 6.46 -12.95 11.25
C VAL A 417 7.41 -12.68 10.08
N MET A 418 8.30 -11.70 10.23
CA MET A 418 9.28 -11.37 9.20
C MET A 418 10.37 -12.44 9.06
N GLU A 419 10.86 -13.00 10.18
CA GLU A 419 11.85 -14.09 10.16
C GLU A 419 11.28 -15.37 9.52
N GLU A 420 10.03 -15.72 9.82
CA GLU A 420 9.32 -16.84 9.23
C GLU A 420 9.19 -16.63 7.71
N TRP A 421 8.71 -15.46 7.30
CA TRP A 421 8.57 -15.11 5.87
C TRP A 421 9.91 -15.17 5.13
N MET A 422 11.00 -14.71 5.75
CA MET A 422 12.32 -14.78 5.14
C MET A 422 12.84 -16.22 5.03
N LYS A 423 12.64 -17.05 6.05
CA LYS A 423 13.01 -18.47 6.00
C LYS A 423 12.25 -19.19 4.88
N ASP A 424 10.96 -18.90 4.74
CA ASP A 424 10.14 -19.49 3.69
C ASP A 424 10.59 -19.08 2.28
N ARG A 425 11.04 -17.83 2.09
CA ARG A 425 11.48 -17.34 0.78
C ARG A 425 12.92 -17.68 0.40
N LEU A 426 13.79 -17.84 1.38
CA LEU A 426 15.21 -18.20 1.17
C LEU A 426 15.47 -19.70 1.35
N GLY A 427 14.45 -20.48 1.73
CA GLY A 427 14.57 -21.91 1.93
C GLY A 427 14.87 -22.68 0.64
N PRO A 428 15.63 -23.79 0.70
CA PRO A 428 16.02 -24.57 -0.48
C PRO A 428 14.84 -25.09 -1.32
N GLY A 429 13.66 -25.26 -0.70
CA GLY A 429 12.42 -25.64 -1.40
C GLY A 429 11.92 -24.60 -2.41
N GLN A 430 12.03 -23.31 -2.07
CA GLN A 430 11.61 -22.21 -2.96
C GLN A 430 12.60 -22.01 -4.13
N VAL A 431 13.89 -22.20 -3.88
CA VAL A 431 14.90 -22.19 -4.95
C VAL A 431 14.58 -23.30 -5.97
N MET A 432 14.22 -24.49 -5.49
CA MET A 432 13.84 -25.60 -6.35
C MET A 432 12.51 -25.37 -7.09
N GLN A 433 11.54 -24.72 -6.43
CA GLN A 433 10.24 -24.39 -7.04
C GLN A 433 10.36 -23.28 -8.09
N ARG A 434 11.25 -22.29 -7.87
CA ARG A 434 11.59 -21.28 -8.89
C ARG A 434 12.32 -21.90 -10.07
N LEU A 435 13.30 -22.76 -9.83
CA LEU A 435 13.96 -23.54 -10.87
C LEU A 435 12.97 -24.38 -11.69
N ARG A 436 11.94 -24.97 -11.05
CA ARG A 436 10.88 -25.69 -11.77
C ARG A 436 9.96 -24.78 -12.58
N ARG A 437 9.68 -23.57 -12.09
CA ARG A 437 8.78 -22.61 -12.77
C ARG A 437 9.48 -21.84 -13.89
N GLU A 438 10.71 -21.41 -13.66
CA GLU A 438 11.50 -20.59 -14.58
C GLU A 438 12.42 -21.45 -15.46
N GLY A 439 12.74 -22.67 -15.02
CA GLY A 439 13.56 -23.63 -15.74
C GLY A 439 13.10 -23.93 -17.17
N PRO A 440 11.80 -24.16 -17.45
CA PRO A 440 11.32 -24.32 -18.81
C PRO A 440 11.54 -23.10 -19.68
N HIS A 441 11.29 -21.91 -19.15
CA HIS A 441 11.49 -20.64 -19.86
C HIS A 441 12.97 -20.32 -20.07
N MET A 442 13.82 -20.64 -19.11
CA MET A 442 15.29 -20.56 -19.27
C MET A 442 15.80 -21.59 -20.28
N ALA A 443 15.24 -22.79 -20.29
CA ALA A 443 15.58 -23.82 -21.27
C ALA A 443 15.19 -23.44 -22.71
N GLU A 444 14.10 -22.70 -22.90
CA GLU A 444 13.70 -22.15 -24.20
C GLU A 444 14.63 -21.03 -24.69
N MET A 445 15.22 -20.23 -23.78
CA MET A 445 16.15 -19.17 -24.13
C MET A 445 17.58 -19.69 -24.40
N LEU A 446 17.96 -20.85 -23.86
CA LEU A 446 19.30 -21.42 -24.02
C LEU A 446 19.70 -21.68 -25.49
N PRO A 447 18.82 -22.22 -26.38
CA PRO A 447 19.18 -22.43 -27.79
C PRO A 447 19.41 -21.12 -28.54
N GLU A 448 18.67 -20.07 -28.19
CA GLU A 448 18.79 -18.75 -28.82
C GLU A 448 20.08 -18.03 -28.42
N LEU A 449 20.44 -18.09 -27.14
CA LEU A 449 21.72 -17.61 -26.61
C LEU A 449 22.91 -18.39 -27.17
N ALA A 450 22.78 -19.72 -27.29
CA ALA A 450 23.80 -20.56 -27.90
C ALA A 450 23.98 -20.26 -29.41
N SER A 451 22.86 -20.05 -30.13
CA SER A 451 22.91 -19.70 -31.55
C SER A 451 23.53 -18.31 -31.80
N GLN A 452 23.25 -17.35 -30.91
CA GLN A 452 23.88 -16.01 -30.97
C GLN A 452 25.39 -16.06 -30.65
N ALA A 453 25.79 -16.87 -29.67
CA ALA A 453 27.17 -17.08 -29.33
C ALA A 453 27.96 -17.77 -30.49
N ILE A 454 27.37 -18.78 -31.13
CA ILE A 454 27.96 -19.46 -32.29
C ILE A 454 28.07 -18.50 -33.48
N LYS A 455 27.04 -17.70 -33.77
CA LYS A 455 27.07 -16.71 -34.86
C LYS A 455 28.09 -15.59 -34.62
N SER A 456 28.37 -15.20 -33.38
CA SER A 456 29.40 -14.22 -33.05
C SER A 456 30.83 -14.81 -33.18
N LEU A 457 30.99 -16.10 -32.89
CA LEU A 457 32.24 -16.83 -33.11
C LEU A 457 32.55 -17.04 -34.61
N GLU A 458 31.53 -17.36 -35.42
CA GLU A 458 31.66 -17.53 -36.89
C GLU A 458 31.98 -16.21 -37.60
N ARG A 459 31.63 -15.05 -37.05
CA ARG A 459 31.96 -13.74 -37.60
C ARG A 459 33.34 -13.21 -37.22
N GLY A 460 34.15 -14.01 -36.48
CA GLY A 460 35.49 -13.58 -36.06
C GLY A 460 35.49 -12.38 -35.08
N GLU A 461 34.34 -11.98 -34.62
CA GLU A 461 34.17 -11.04 -33.52
C GLU A 461 34.44 -11.89 -32.27
N GLY A 462 35.69 -11.84 -31.78
CA GLY A 462 36.06 -12.49 -30.52
C GLY A 462 34.97 -12.14 -29.49
N LEU A 463 34.68 -13.01 -28.50
CA LEU A 463 33.64 -12.90 -27.47
C LEU A 463 33.50 -11.47 -26.86
N GLY A 464 33.45 -10.51 -27.71
CA GLY A 464 33.03 -9.15 -27.47
C GLY A 464 31.50 -9.12 -27.44
N VAL A 465 30.92 -9.71 -26.39
CA VAL A 465 29.53 -9.37 -26.02
C VAL A 465 29.53 -7.85 -25.97
N GLY A 466 28.92 -7.23 -26.97
CA GLY A 466 29.04 -5.79 -27.17
C GLY A 466 28.72 -5.06 -25.87
N LYS A 467 29.50 -4.01 -25.53
CA LYS A 467 29.35 -3.24 -24.28
C LYS A 467 27.89 -2.84 -24.00
N LYS A 468 27.08 -2.70 -25.05
CA LYS A 468 25.61 -2.44 -24.94
C LYS A 468 24.81 -3.65 -24.45
N THR A 469 25.12 -4.85 -24.92
CA THR A 469 24.43 -6.09 -24.49
C THR A 469 24.83 -6.49 -23.08
N ILE A 470 26.11 -6.26 -22.70
CA ILE A 470 26.57 -6.42 -21.31
C ILE A 470 25.93 -5.36 -20.41
N ALA A 471 25.78 -4.13 -20.87
CA ALA A 471 25.10 -3.09 -20.10
C ALA A 471 23.60 -3.37 -19.93
N GLN A 472 22.92 -3.86 -20.96
CA GLN A 472 21.51 -4.29 -20.88
C GLN A 472 21.34 -5.55 -20.02
N MET A 473 22.20 -6.57 -20.20
CA MET A 473 22.22 -7.73 -19.30
C MET A 473 22.61 -7.34 -17.87
N ARG A 474 23.53 -6.41 -17.67
CA ARG A 474 23.85 -5.88 -16.34
C ARG A 474 22.68 -5.13 -15.74
N GLN A 475 21.92 -4.41 -16.52
CA GLN A 475 20.72 -3.68 -16.08
C GLN A 475 19.55 -4.64 -15.77
N GLU A 476 19.37 -5.68 -16.56
CA GLU A 476 18.37 -6.73 -16.29
C GLU A 476 18.78 -7.68 -15.15
N LEU A 477 20.08 -8.01 -15.04
CA LEU A 477 20.63 -8.86 -13.99
C LEU A 477 20.88 -8.09 -12.67
N GLN A 478 21.11 -6.79 -12.71
CA GLN A 478 21.11 -5.95 -11.51
C GLN A 478 19.71 -5.80 -10.93
N ARG A 479 18.66 -5.94 -11.74
CA ARG A 479 17.28 -6.10 -11.28
C ARG A 479 17.05 -7.39 -10.49
N ASN A 480 17.85 -8.44 -10.70
CA ASN A 480 17.72 -9.73 -10.05
C ASN A 480 19.05 -10.19 -9.41
N ASN A 481 19.37 -9.62 -8.26
CA ASN A 481 20.25 -10.12 -7.19
C ASN A 481 21.65 -10.71 -7.52
N ARG A 482 22.72 -10.09 -6.97
CA ARG A 482 24.15 -10.52 -7.10
C ARG A 482 24.43 -11.98 -6.76
N GLN A 483 23.71 -12.61 -5.85
CA GLN A 483 23.90 -14.03 -5.51
C GLN A 483 23.30 -14.99 -6.55
N GLN A 484 22.17 -14.64 -7.17
CA GLN A 484 21.61 -15.42 -8.27
C GLN A 484 22.46 -15.30 -9.53
N MET A 485 23.07 -14.14 -9.79
CA MET A 485 23.95 -13.91 -10.92
C MET A 485 25.18 -14.86 -10.91
N ARG A 486 25.79 -15.09 -9.75
CA ARG A 486 26.94 -15.98 -9.60
C ARG A 486 26.60 -17.45 -9.87
N ALA A 487 25.43 -17.91 -9.40
CA ALA A 487 24.94 -19.27 -9.64
C ALA A 487 24.54 -19.48 -11.12
N THR A 488 23.86 -18.49 -11.73
CA THR A 488 23.39 -18.58 -13.12
C THR A 488 24.55 -18.45 -14.13
N VAL A 489 25.50 -17.55 -13.88
CA VAL A 489 26.73 -17.44 -14.72
C VAL A 489 27.59 -18.67 -14.56
N GLY A 490 27.71 -19.23 -13.36
CA GLY A 490 28.43 -20.49 -13.13
C GLY A 490 27.78 -21.67 -13.86
N ALA A 491 26.45 -21.78 -13.84
CA ALA A 491 25.70 -22.80 -14.56
C ALA A 491 25.76 -22.61 -16.08
N ALA A 492 25.66 -21.38 -16.58
CA ALA A 492 25.76 -21.07 -18.00
C ALA A 492 27.19 -21.34 -18.56
N LEU A 493 28.23 -21.05 -17.77
CA LEU A 493 29.62 -21.37 -18.12
C LEU A 493 29.90 -22.89 -18.11
N LEU A 494 29.28 -23.64 -17.17
CA LEU A 494 29.35 -25.10 -17.13
C LEU A 494 28.67 -25.75 -18.35
N VAL A 495 27.46 -25.27 -18.69
CA VAL A 495 26.71 -25.76 -19.88
C VAL A 495 27.45 -25.38 -21.15
N GLY A 496 28.00 -24.16 -21.26
CA GLY A 496 28.80 -23.72 -22.39
C GLY A 496 30.10 -24.55 -22.55
N ALA A 497 30.81 -24.85 -21.45
CA ALA A 497 31.98 -25.70 -21.43
C ALA A 497 31.65 -27.15 -21.85
N THR A 498 30.49 -27.68 -21.43
CA THR A 498 30.02 -29.03 -21.80
C THR A 498 29.68 -29.11 -23.29
N VAL A 499 29.00 -28.09 -23.85
CA VAL A 499 28.66 -28.00 -25.27
C VAL A 499 29.94 -27.92 -26.13
N ILE A 500 30.93 -27.12 -25.72
CA ILE A 500 32.23 -27.00 -26.42
C ILE A 500 33.04 -28.29 -26.32
N ALA A 501 32.98 -28.99 -25.17
CA ALA A 501 33.63 -30.29 -25.02
C ALA A 501 33.03 -31.38 -25.94
N VAL A 502 31.71 -31.39 -26.08
CA VAL A 502 31.01 -32.30 -26.98
C VAL A 502 31.26 -31.97 -28.47
N ALA A 503 31.51 -30.68 -28.78
CA ALA A 503 31.87 -30.22 -30.13
C ALA A 503 33.34 -30.42 -30.50
N GLY A 504 34.20 -30.98 -29.61
CA GLY A 504 35.58 -31.41 -29.93
C GLY A 504 36.57 -30.31 -30.13
N SER A 505 36.41 -29.10 -29.54
CA SER A 505 37.32 -27.98 -29.72
C SER A 505 38.51 -27.98 -28.72
N ALA A 506 39.69 -27.57 -29.20
CA ALA A 506 40.98 -27.60 -28.48
C ALA A 506 41.11 -26.58 -27.31
N HIS A 507 40.07 -25.82 -26.99
CA HIS A 507 40.08 -24.75 -25.96
C HIS A 507 39.45 -25.13 -24.62
N PHE A 508 39.07 -26.39 -24.43
CA PHE A 508 38.45 -26.90 -23.20
C PHE A 508 39.25 -26.65 -21.90
N PRO A 509 40.63 -26.82 -21.89
CA PRO A 509 41.40 -26.59 -20.67
C PRO A 509 41.42 -25.13 -20.18
N ALA A 510 41.33 -24.16 -21.10
CA ALA A 510 41.38 -22.74 -20.77
C ALA A 510 40.07 -22.24 -20.12
N LEU A 511 38.90 -22.78 -20.52
CA LEU A 511 37.60 -22.41 -19.97
C LEU A 511 37.36 -23.04 -18.59
N LEU A 512 37.83 -24.25 -18.34
CA LEU A 512 37.80 -24.86 -17.00
C LEU A 512 38.72 -24.14 -16.01
N GLY A 513 39.87 -23.62 -16.46
CA GLY A 513 40.79 -22.81 -15.66
C GLY A 513 40.18 -21.46 -15.24
N MET A 514 39.25 -20.89 -16.02
CA MET A 514 38.54 -19.65 -15.68
C MET A 514 37.32 -19.84 -14.74
N ALA A 515 36.71 -21.02 -14.75
CA ALA A 515 35.58 -21.34 -13.88
C ALA A 515 36.03 -21.72 -12.44
N TRP A 516 37.23 -22.29 -12.29
CA TRP A 516 37.74 -22.76 -11.01
C TRP A 516 38.08 -21.65 -10.00
N PRO A 517 38.68 -20.50 -10.37
CA PRO A 517 38.98 -19.43 -9.43
C PRO A 517 37.74 -18.73 -8.89
N ALA A 518 36.65 -18.68 -9.63
CA ALA A 518 35.42 -18.04 -9.19
C ALA A 518 34.72 -18.81 -8.05
N TRP A 519 34.93 -20.12 -7.95
CA TRP A 519 34.39 -20.98 -6.89
C TRP A 519 35.26 -21.00 -5.63
N LEU A 520 36.56 -20.74 -5.74
CA LEU A 520 37.52 -20.75 -4.63
C LEU A 520 37.62 -19.43 -3.86
N ILE A 521 37.18 -18.32 -4.44
CA ILE A 521 37.25 -16.99 -3.80
C ILE A 521 36.22 -16.87 -2.65
N ASP A 522 35.23 -17.75 -2.60
CA ASP A 522 34.13 -17.70 -1.60
C ASP A 522 34.40 -18.55 -0.34
N ARG A 523 35.60 -19.15 -0.19
CA ARG A 523 35.97 -19.93 1.03
C ARG A 523 36.92 -19.17 1.99
N LYS A 524 37.24 -17.90 1.72
CA LYS A 524 38.17 -17.10 2.56
C LYS A 524 37.67 -15.67 2.83
N SER A 525 36.38 -15.47 3.11
CA SER A 525 35.87 -14.23 3.77
C SER A 525 34.66 -14.56 4.61
#